data_44f8c195da22e824f52b9968d6b1ed9e
#
_entry.id   44f8c195da22e824f52b9968d6b1ed9e
#
_cell.length_a   1.000
_cell.length_b   1.000
_cell.length_c   1.000
_cell.angle_alpha   90.00
_cell.angle_beta   90.00
_cell.angle_gamma   90.00
#
_symmetry.space_group_name_H-M   'P 1'
#
loop_
_entity.id
_entity.type
_entity.pdbx_description
1 polymer ?
#
loop_
_entity_poly.entity_id
_entity_poly.type
_entity_poly.pdbx_seq_one_letter_code
_entity_poly.pdbx_strand_id
1 'polypeptide(L)'
;MDVITLALLVHYYVMNNSTAMNVTSLPGLMQYENSALSGLFGAGILITIFIIIMIALSYLIDFINGVMIASFISLGLALIMSLPGIAIVSPIVIYLFASILGLSALGNLLRGVTSTW
;
A
#
# COMPACT_ATOMS: atom_id res chain seq x y z
N MET A 1 8.36 -12.20 25.64
CA MET A 1 7.00 -11.97 25.15
C MET A 1 7.04 -12.08 23.63
N ASP A 2 6.23 -12.93 23.05
CA ASP A 2 6.22 -13.07 21.60
C ASP A 2 5.41 -11.94 20.94
N VAL A 3 5.50 -11.86 19.61
CA VAL A 3 4.85 -10.79 18.87
C VAL A 3 3.33 -10.88 18.99
N ILE A 4 2.78 -12.09 19.01
CA ILE A 4 1.33 -12.31 19.11
C ILE A 4 0.81 -11.83 20.46
N THR A 5 1.50 -12.17 21.55
CA THR A 5 1.13 -11.72 22.89
C THR A 5 1.22 -10.22 23.01
N LEU A 6 2.27 -9.61 22.44
CA LEU A 6 2.41 -8.15 22.43
C LEU A 6 1.28 -7.49 21.65
N ALA A 7 0.92 -8.02 20.49
CA ALA A 7 -0.17 -7.50 19.67
C ALA A 7 -1.51 -7.60 20.43
N LEU A 8 -1.75 -8.69 21.11
CA LEU A 8 -2.99 -8.86 21.90
C LEU A 8 -3.03 -7.89 23.08
N LEU A 9 -1.91 -7.66 23.75
CA LEU A 9 -1.84 -6.69 24.85
C LEU A 9 -2.08 -5.27 24.37
N VAL A 10 -1.50 -4.89 23.23
CA VAL A 10 -1.74 -3.58 22.63
C VAL A 10 -3.22 -3.42 22.26
N HIS A 11 -3.81 -4.45 21.66
CA HIS A 11 -5.23 -4.45 21.32
C HIS A 11 -6.11 -4.32 22.56
N TYR A 12 -5.80 -5.08 23.61
CA TYR A 12 -6.55 -5.02 24.87
C TYR A 12 -6.45 -3.64 25.50
N TYR A 13 -5.25 -3.09 25.56
CA TYR A 13 -5.04 -1.74 26.13
C TYR A 13 -5.80 -0.70 25.35
N VAL A 14 -5.77 -0.79 24.05
CA VAL A 14 -6.47 0.13 23.16
C VAL A 14 -7.98 0.02 23.34
N MET A 15 -8.52 -1.19 23.42
CA MET A 15 -9.96 -1.41 23.57
C MET A 15 -10.49 -0.90 24.89
N ASN A 16 -9.65 -0.76 25.92
CA ASN A 16 -10.04 -0.16 27.17
C ASN A 16 -10.11 1.37 27.13
N ASN A 17 -9.61 1.98 26.06
CA ASN A 17 -9.73 3.41 25.86
C ASN A 17 -11.00 3.70 25.05
N SER A 18 -11.68 4.79 25.40
CA SER A 18 -12.94 5.17 24.76
C SER A 18 -12.83 5.36 23.24
N THR A 19 -11.64 5.69 22.75
CA THR A 19 -11.40 5.88 21.32
C THR A 19 -11.43 4.60 20.53
N ALA A 20 -11.33 3.43 21.17
CA ALA A 20 -11.34 2.14 20.52
C ALA A 20 -12.75 1.58 20.31
N MET A 21 -13.76 2.27 20.76
CA MET A 21 -15.15 1.77 20.76
C MET A 21 -15.74 1.57 19.37
N ASN A 22 -15.14 2.18 18.35
CA ASN A 22 -15.64 2.09 16.97
C ASN A 22 -15.01 0.96 16.17
N VAL A 23 -14.18 0.12 16.81
CA VAL A 23 -13.49 -0.97 16.11
C VAL A 23 -14.40 -2.21 16.12
N THR A 24 -15.53 -2.12 15.44
CA THR A 24 -16.49 -3.23 15.32
C THR A 24 -16.49 -3.86 13.93
N SER A 25 -15.77 -3.28 12.97
CA SER A 25 -15.70 -3.76 11.61
C SER A 25 -14.24 -3.80 11.15
N LEU A 26 -13.95 -4.53 10.09
CA LEU A 26 -12.60 -4.56 9.52
C LEU A 26 -12.14 -3.17 9.07
N PRO A 27 -12.95 -2.38 8.32
CA PRO A 27 -12.54 -1.01 7.99
C PRO A 27 -12.27 -0.14 9.22
N GLY A 28 -13.07 -0.26 10.26
CA GLY A 28 -12.85 0.48 11.49
C GLY A 28 -11.55 0.10 12.17
N LEU A 29 -11.22 -1.18 12.20
CA LEU A 29 -9.96 -1.65 12.74
C LEU A 29 -8.77 -1.10 11.94
N MET A 30 -8.85 -1.13 10.62
CA MET A 30 -7.81 -0.61 9.75
C MET A 30 -7.60 0.88 9.96
N GLN A 31 -8.68 1.65 10.07
CA GLN A 31 -8.59 3.09 10.36
C GLN A 31 -7.94 3.35 11.70
N TYR A 32 -8.28 2.56 12.69
CA TYR A 32 -7.69 2.68 14.01
C TYR A 32 -6.19 2.41 13.98
N GLU A 33 -5.78 1.29 13.34
CA GLU A 33 -4.37 0.95 13.21
C GLU A 33 -3.61 2.04 12.43
N ASN A 34 -4.23 2.59 11.39
CA ASN A 34 -3.63 3.68 10.62
C ASN A 34 -3.41 4.92 11.49
N SER A 35 -4.38 5.27 12.33
CA SER A 35 -4.25 6.39 13.27
C SER A 35 -3.16 6.13 14.30
N ALA A 36 -3.10 4.92 14.84
CA ALA A 36 -2.11 4.54 15.83
C ALA A 36 -0.68 4.62 15.26
N LEU A 37 -0.51 4.39 13.96
CA LEU A 37 0.78 4.45 13.27
C LEU A 37 0.99 5.80 12.55
N SER A 38 0.29 6.84 12.97
CA SER A 38 0.43 8.19 12.42
C SER A 38 0.17 8.26 10.92
N GLY A 39 -0.79 7.50 10.44
CA GLY A 39 -1.17 7.47 9.02
C GLY A 39 -0.28 6.60 8.14
N LEU A 40 0.66 5.86 8.71
CA LEU A 40 1.60 5.05 7.93
C LEU A 40 1.14 3.61 7.71
N PHE A 41 0.03 3.19 8.33
CA PHE A 41 -0.42 1.80 8.22
C PHE A 41 -0.78 1.42 6.79
N GLY A 42 -1.64 2.22 6.15
CA GLY A 42 -2.05 1.96 4.77
C GLY A 42 -0.89 2.08 3.79
N ALA A 43 -0.05 3.10 3.96
CA ALA A 43 1.13 3.28 3.12
C ALA A 43 2.11 2.10 3.27
N GLY A 44 2.31 1.61 4.49
CA GLY A 44 3.19 0.48 4.75
C GLY A 44 2.70 -0.80 4.07
N ILE A 45 1.39 -1.07 4.14
CA ILE A 45 0.80 -2.22 3.45
C ILE A 45 1.01 -2.12 1.94
N LEU A 46 0.74 -0.95 1.36
CA LEU A 46 0.87 -0.75 -0.08
C LEU A 46 2.30 -0.88 -0.56
N ILE A 47 3.25 -0.32 0.17
CA ILE A 47 4.67 -0.41 -0.16
C ILE A 47 5.12 -1.87 -0.09
N THR A 48 4.69 -2.60 0.91
CA THR A 48 5.02 -4.02 1.06
C THR A 48 4.47 -4.84 -0.12
N ILE A 49 3.21 -4.62 -0.47
CA ILE A 49 2.59 -5.30 -1.61
C ILE A 49 3.31 -4.95 -2.91
N PHE A 50 3.63 -3.68 -3.11
CA PHE A 50 4.36 -3.21 -4.29
C PHE A 50 5.70 -3.93 -4.43
N ILE A 51 6.48 -3.99 -3.35
CA ILE A 51 7.80 -4.63 -3.37
C ILE A 51 7.67 -6.13 -3.65
N ILE A 52 6.71 -6.80 -3.04
CA ILE A 52 6.50 -8.24 -3.24
C ILE A 52 6.15 -8.51 -4.70
N ILE A 53 5.21 -7.75 -5.27
CA ILE A 53 4.81 -7.93 -6.66
C ILE A 53 5.97 -7.63 -7.60
N MET A 54 6.71 -6.55 -7.34
CA MET A 54 7.85 -6.14 -8.15
C MET A 54 8.92 -7.23 -8.17
N ILE A 55 9.26 -7.79 -7.01
CA ILE A 55 10.25 -8.87 -6.93
C ILE A 55 9.75 -10.11 -7.65
N ALA A 56 8.51 -10.52 -7.43
CA ALA A 56 7.94 -11.69 -8.07
C ALA A 56 7.94 -11.55 -9.59
N LEU A 57 7.55 -10.40 -10.10
CA LEU A 57 7.49 -10.16 -11.54
C LEU A 57 8.88 -10.02 -12.18
N SER A 58 9.86 -9.57 -11.42
CA SER A 58 11.23 -9.42 -11.96
C SER A 58 11.87 -10.74 -12.37
N TYR A 59 11.36 -11.87 -11.86
CA TYR A 59 11.81 -13.19 -12.29
C TYR A 59 11.12 -13.67 -13.56
N LEU A 60 9.99 -13.07 -13.94
CA LEU A 60 9.18 -13.51 -15.07
C LEU A 60 9.30 -12.57 -16.26
N ILE A 61 9.43 -11.28 -16.00
CA ILE A 61 9.50 -10.25 -17.03
C ILE A 61 10.63 -9.29 -16.66
N ASP A 62 10.93 -8.35 -17.55
CA ASP A 62 11.99 -7.39 -17.28
C ASP A 62 11.58 -6.39 -16.19
N PHE A 63 12.57 -5.72 -15.62
CA PHE A 63 12.39 -4.88 -14.45
C PHE A 63 11.39 -3.72 -14.69
N ILE A 64 11.50 -3.04 -15.83
CA ILE A 64 10.63 -1.88 -16.10
C ILE A 64 9.17 -2.31 -16.21
N ASN A 65 8.89 -3.39 -16.90
CA ASN A 65 7.54 -3.93 -17.00
C ASN A 65 7.02 -4.42 -15.64
N GLY A 66 7.89 -5.02 -14.85
CA GLY A 66 7.55 -5.45 -13.48
C GLY A 66 7.16 -4.27 -12.60
N VAL A 67 7.93 -3.18 -12.64
CA VAL A 67 7.61 -1.96 -11.90
C VAL A 67 6.30 -1.36 -12.38
N MET A 68 6.08 -1.33 -13.69
CA MET A 68 4.85 -0.77 -14.26
C MET A 68 3.61 -1.53 -13.78
N ILE A 69 3.64 -2.86 -13.83
CA ILE A 69 2.52 -3.69 -13.40
C ILE A 69 2.32 -3.57 -11.89
N ALA A 70 3.41 -3.63 -11.10
CA ALA A 70 3.34 -3.51 -9.65
C ALA A 70 2.76 -2.16 -9.24
N SER A 71 3.17 -1.07 -9.88
CA SER A 71 2.65 0.26 -9.57
C SER A 71 1.19 0.40 -9.99
N PHE A 72 0.78 -0.20 -11.09
CA PHE A 72 -0.62 -0.19 -11.52
C PHE A 72 -1.51 -0.90 -10.50
N ILE A 73 -1.11 -2.07 -10.05
CA ILE A 73 -1.87 -2.84 -9.05
C ILE A 73 -1.91 -2.07 -7.72
N SER A 74 -0.78 -1.52 -7.29
CA SER A 74 -0.70 -0.76 -6.04
C SER A 74 -1.52 0.52 -6.10
N LEU A 75 -1.54 1.19 -7.25
CA LEU A 75 -2.39 2.37 -7.45
C LEU A 75 -3.87 2.01 -7.34
N GLY A 76 -4.31 0.91 -7.95
CA GLY A 76 -5.69 0.44 -7.82
C GLY A 76 -6.06 0.15 -6.38
N LEU A 77 -5.18 -0.54 -5.65
CA LEU A 77 -5.40 -0.81 -4.22
C LEU A 77 -5.43 0.47 -3.41
N ALA A 78 -4.55 1.44 -3.71
CA ALA A 78 -4.52 2.73 -3.02
C ALA A 78 -5.83 3.49 -3.21
N LEU A 79 -6.39 3.47 -4.43
CA LEU A 79 -7.68 4.09 -4.69
C LEU A 79 -8.79 3.42 -3.90
N ILE A 80 -8.80 2.10 -3.82
CA ILE A 80 -9.78 1.36 -3.02
C ILE A 80 -9.63 1.71 -1.55
N MET A 81 -8.40 1.73 -1.04
CA MET A 81 -8.13 2.02 0.37
C MET A 81 -8.37 3.49 0.74
N SER A 82 -8.52 4.37 -0.24
CA SER A 82 -8.85 5.78 0.00
C SER A 82 -10.34 6.06 -0.03
N LEU A 83 -11.18 5.05 -0.32
CA LEU A 83 -12.63 5.24 -0.36
C LEU A 83 -13.19 5.68 1.01
N PRO A 84 -14.33 6.42 1.04
CA PRO A 84 -14.92 6.94 2.26
C PRO A 84 -15.28 5.81 3.19
N GLY A 85 -15.18 4.99 3.65
CA GLY A 85 -15.42 3.92 4.60
C GLY A 85 -14.15 3.27 5.08
N ILE A 86 -13.07 3.38 4.31
CA ILE A 86 -11.77 2.82 4.65
C ILE A 86 -10.79 3.94 5.00
N ALA A 87 -10.52 4.83 4.05
CA ALA A 87 -9.79 6.09 4.24
C ALA A 87 -8.45 5.94 5.00
N ILE A 88 -7.67 4.91 4.69
CA ILE A 88 -6.39 4.68 5.37
C ILE A 88 -5.19 5.08 4.53
N VAL A 89 -5.41 5.62 3.33
CA VAL A 89 -4.35 6.03 2.41
C VAL A 89 -4.52 7.51 2.08
N SER A 90 -3.46 8.28 2.24
CA SER A 90 -3.47 9.70 1.92
C SER A 90 -3.32 9.91 0.41
N PRO A 91 -3.78 11.08 -0.12
CA PRO A 91 -3.59 11.40 -1.54
C PRO A 91 -2.14 11.39 -2.00
N ILE A 92 -1.20 11.69 -1.11
CA ILE A 92 0.23 11.68 -1.43
C ILE A 92 0.68 10.30 -1.92
N VAL A 93 0.20 9.23 -1.26
CA VAL A 93 0.53 7.86 -1.64
C VAL A 93 -0.01 7.54 -3.03
N ILE A 94 -1.24 8.00 -3.33
CA ILE A 94 -1.83 7.83 -4.66
C ILE A 94 -0.97 8.53 -5.72
N TYR A 95 -0.57 9.76 -5.47
CA TYR A 95 0.29 10.49 -6.39
C TYR A 95 1.65 9.82 -6.57
N LEU A 96 2.20 9.26 -5.49
CA LEU A 96 3.47 8.53 -5.56
C LEU A 96 3.38 7.34 -6.52
N PHE A 97 2.37 6.48 -6.36
CA PHE A 97 2.22 5.32 -7.24
C PHE A 97 1.84 5.72 -8.67
N ALA A 98 1.05 6.77 -8.84
CA ALA A 98 0.74 7.31 -10.16
C ALA A 98 2.00 7.81 -10.86
N SER A 99 2.89 8.47 -10.12
CA SER A 99 4.17 8.96 -10.66
C SER A 99 5.08 7.78 -11.05
N ILE A 100 5.18 6.76 -10.23
CA ILE A 100 5.97 5.57 -10.54
C ILE A 100 5.41 4.89 -11.79
N LEU A 101 4.10 4.77 -11.89
CA LEU A 101 3.44 4.19 -13.06
C LEU A 101 3.76 5.00 -14.32
N GLY A 102 3.62 6.32 -14.24
CA GLY A 102 3.89 7.21 -15.37
C GLY A 102 5.35 7.15 -15.82
N LEU A 103 6.29 7.18 -14.88
CA LEU A 103 7.71 7.12 -15.18
C LEU A 103 8.10 5.77 -15.79
N SER A 104 7.56 4.68 -15.26
CA SER A 104 7.86 3.35 -15.79
C SER A 104 7.23 3.13 -17.16
N ALA A 105 6.03 3.66 -17.39
CA ALA A 105 5.40 3.63 -18.71
C ALA A 105 6.20 4.45 -19.72
N LEU A 106 6.68 5.62 -19.32
CA LEU A 106 7.53 6.46 -20.18
C LEU A 106 8.85 5.74 -20.50
N GLY A 107 9.48 5.13 -19.50
CA GLY A 107 10.71 4.38 -19.70
C GLY A 107 10.52 3.20 -20.66
N ASN A 108 9.38 2.51 -20.55
CA ASN A 108 9.05 1.41 -21.45
C ASN A 108 8.81 1.92 -22.89
N LEU A 109 8.14 3.05 -23.03
CA LEU A 109 7.92 3.68 -24.34
C LEU A 109 9.24 4.09 -24.98
N LEU A 110 10.13 4.76 -24.24
CA LEU A 110 11.42 5.18 -24.74
C LEU A 110 12.30 3.99 -25.14
N ARG A 111 12.26 2.91 -24.36
CA ARG A 111 12.99 1.70 -24.68
C ARG A 111 12.46 1.06 -25.97
N GLY A 112 11.15 1.08 -26.18
CA GLY A 112 10.55 0.61 -27.42
C GLY A 112 10.99 1.43 -28.63
N VAL A 113 11.08 2.74 -28.48
CA VAL A 113 11.56 3.64 -29.53
C VAL A 113 13.04 3.36 -29.83
N THR A 114 13.87 3.22 -28.80
CA THR A 114 15.30 2.95 -29.02
C THR A 114 15.57 1.58 -29.59
N SER A 115 14.71 0.58 -29.32
CA SER A 115 14.89 -0.76 -29.84
C SER A 115 14.50 -0.89 -31.31
N THR A 116 13.78 0.06 -31.87
CA THR A 116 13.43 0.08 -33.29
C THR A 116 14.51 0.72 -34.17
N TRP A 117 15.52 1.31 -33.56
CA TRP A 117 16.65 1.91 -34.27
C TRP A 117 17.86 0.98 -34.25
#